data_de4e80b6eaa50a9df1971ca9631de73b
#
_entry.id   de4e80b6eaa50a9df1971ca9631de73b
#
_cell.length_a   1.000
_cell.length_b   1.000
_cell.length_c   1.000
_cell.angle_alpha   90.00
_cell.angle_beta   90.00
_cell.angle_gamma   90.00
#
_symmetry.space_group_name_H-M   'P 1'
#
loop_
_entity.id
_entity.type
_entity.pdbx_description
1 polymer ?
#
loop_
_entity_poly.entity_id
_entity_poly.type
_entity_poly.pdbx_seq_one_letter_code
_entity_poly.pdbx_strand_id
1 'polypeptide(L)'
;VAGDIRYVSIGEINYCVASILRYAPFVRNIYIVTDNQDPHLENLVEQYFPGQYSRIHIVDHKVLYRGYEHFLPVFNSLSIETMMWRIPDLSEHFIYFNDDFMLVRPTGPEDFFVGDKVVCYANRMSIPFANLLQFLKPKRKGHKMLTFKHTMVRSAEVAGVGDYIYRLGHTPQSMRVSILKDFFADHQELMEKNCSQRFRHIDQFLPQELCFLLCRQRNELILKPKKGNCLYLLPKGHRYMENHLRKFRNSTKEKFCCINSLNYADETDRSAVLDWLSERILG
;
A
#
# COMPACT_ATOMS: atom_id res chain seq x y z
N VAL A 1 11.64 -7.11 17.53
CA VAL A 1 11.81 -5.69 17.76
C VAL A 1 11.97 -5.09 16.38
N ALA A 2 10.98 -4.32 15.92
CA ALA A 2 11.15 -3.49 14.74
C ALA A 2 12.20 -2.44 15.13
N GLY A 3 13.30 -2.34 14.36
CA GLY A 3 14.34 -1.36 14.64
C GLY A 3 13.74 0.06 14.53
N ASP A 4 14.20 0.99 15.36
CA ASP A 4 13.71 2.39 15.46
C ASP A 4 13.68 3.12 14.11
N ILE A 5 14.48 2.66 13.16
CA ILE A 5 14.62 3.21 11.82
C ILE A 5 13.35 3.04 10.95
N ARG A 6 12.44 2.12 11.26
CA ARG A 6 11.17 1.95 10.51
C ARG A 6 10.17 3.08 10.71
N TYR A 7 10.40 3.91 11.70
CA TYR A 7 9.52 5.03 12.05
C TYR A 7 10.15 6.40 11.71
N VAL A 8 11.28 6.39 11.00
CA VAL A 8 11.91 7.62 10.50
C VAL A 8 11.27 7.97 9.17
N SER A 9 10.46 9.02 9.15
CA SER A 9 9.95 9.64 7.92
C SER A 9 11.02 10.57 7.34
N ILE A 10 11.24 10.47 6.05
CA ILE A 10 12.08 11.42 5.27
C ILE A 10 11.19 12.27 4.34
N GLY A 11 9.91 12.37 4.65
CA GLY A 11 8.94 13.16 3.90
C GLY A 11 8.30 12.44 2.72
N GLU A 12 8.34 11.09 2.65
CA GLU A 12 7.70 10.31 1.59
C GLU A 12 6.23 10.64 1.44
N ILE A 13 5.52 10.85 2.56
CA ILE A 13 4.10 11.21 2.56
C ILE A 13 3.80 12.50 1.79
N ASN A 14 4.74 13.46 1.79
CA ASN A 14 4.61 14.72 1.05
C ASN A 14 4.50 14.45 -0.44
N TYR A 15 5.40 13.61 -0.98
CA TYR A 15 5.40 13.23 -2.39
C TYR A 15 4.25 12.29 -2.73
N CYS A 16 3.86 11.39 -1.83
CA CYS A 16 2.69 10.54 -1.98
C CYS A 16 1.43 11.39 -2.22
N VAL A 17 1.11 12.30 -1.31
CA VAL A 17 -0.07 13.16 -1.38
C VAL A 17 0.01 14.12 -2.57
N ALA A 18 1.14 14.80 -2.78
CA ALA A 18 1.34 15.68 -3.92
C ALA A 18 1.15 14.95 -5.26
N SER A 19 1.61 13.70 -5.36
CA SER A 19 1.45 12.89 -6.56
C SER A 19 -0.01 12.57 -6.87
N ILE A 20 -0.83 12.32 -5.83
CA ILE A 20 -2.27 12.09 -5.98
C ILE A 20 -2.96 13.37 -6.47
N LEU A 21 -2.65 14.51 -5.85
CA LEU A 21 -3.22 15.80 -6.25
C LEU A 21 -2.87 16.14 -7.69
N ARG A 22 -1.63 15.86 -8.14
CA ARG A 22 -1.14 16.17 -9.49
C ARG A 22 -1.68 15.22 -10.55
N TYR A 23 -1.67 13.91 -10.29
CA TYR A 23 -1.85 12.91 -11.32
C TYR A 23 -3.16 12.11 -11.23
N ALA A 24 -3.94 12.32 -10.16
CA ALA A 24 -5.25 11.71 -9.98
C ALA A 24 -6.32 12.75 -9.62
N PRO A 25 -6.62 13.73 -10.49
CA PRO A 25 -7.56 14.82 -10.19
C PRO A 25 -9.00 14.33 -9.93
N PHE A 26 -9.34 13.11 -10.31
CA PHE A 26 -10.63 12.47 -10.05
C PHE A 26 -10.81 12.03 -8.59
N VAL A 27 -9.73 11.92 -7.79
CA VAL A 27 -9.80 11.60 -6.36
C VAL A 27 -10.40 12.79 -5.63
N ARG A 28 -11.47 12.57 -4.88
CA ARG A 28 -12.19 13.63 -4.16
C ARG A 28 -11.57 13.95 -2.81
N ASN A 29 -11.31 12.91 -2.03
CA ASN A 29 -10.77 13.01 -0.67
C ASN A 29 -9.55 12.12 -0.50
N ILE A 30 -8.59 12.57 0.30
CA ILE A 30 -7.39 11.83 0.69
C ILE A 30 -7.44 11.68 2.20
N TYR A 31 -7.52 10.45 2.68
CA TYR A 31 -7.54 10.12 4.10
C TYR A 31 -6.16 9.63 4.53
N ILE A 32 -5.52 10.34 5.44
CA ILE A 32 -4.20 9.97 5.99
C ILE A 32 -4.43 9.37 7.37
N VAL A 33 -4.16 8.07 7.49
CA VAL A 33 -4.36 7.34 8.74
C VAL A 33 -3.09 7.41 9.58
N THR A 34 -3.21 7.92 10.80
CA THR A 34 -2.07 8.16 11.71
C THR A 34 -2.42 7.74 13.15
N ASP A 35 -1.41 7.66 14.00
CA ASP A 35 -1.55 7.53 15.45
C ASP A 35 -1.32 8.89 16.11
N ASN A 36 -2.34 9.74 16.08
CA ASN A 36 -2.32 11.10 16.64
C ASN A 36 -1.16 11.97 16.12
N GLN A 37 -0.82 11.82 14.84
CA GLN A 37 0.25 12.59 14.19
C GLN A 37 -0.33 13.46 13.07
N ASP A 38 0.21 14.68 12.92
CA ASP A 38 -0.07 15.55 11.79
C ASP A 38 1.16 15.61 10.89
N PRO A 39 1.07 15.23 9.60
CA PRO A 39 2.18 15.32 8.66
C PRO A 39 2.48 16.74 8.19
N HIS A 40 1.74 17.76 8.64
CA HIS A 40 1.96 19.19 8.32
C HIS A 40 2.03 19.51 6.83
N LEU A 41 1.07 19.02 6.05
CA LEU A 41 1.07 19.12 4.58
C LEU A 41 0.54 20.46 4.05
N GLU A 42 -0.07 21.30 4.90
CA GLU A 42 -0.77 22.52 4.48
C GLU A 42 0.13 23.44 3.64
N ASN A 43 1.31 23.77 4.15
CA ASN A 43 2.23 24.68 3.45
C ASN A 43 2.65 24.13 2.07
N LEU A 44 2.97 22.85 1.96
CA LEU A 44 3.34 22.23 0.71
C LEU A 44 2.16 22.23 -0.27
N VAL A 45 0.97 21.89 0.21
CA VAL A 45 -0.22 21.79 -0.65
C VAL A 45 -0.63 23.18 -1.13
N GLU A 46 -0.67 24.19 -0.28
CA GLU A 46 -1.03 25.54 -0.70
C GLU A 46 0.02 26.16 -1.64
N GLN A 47 1.29 25.81 -1.49
CA GLN A 47 2.35 26.26 -2.39
C GLN A 47 2.23 25.68 -3.81
N TYR A 48 1.95 24.38 -3.95
CA TYR A 48 1.99 23.67 -5.24
C TYR A 48 0.62 23.34 -5.82
N PHE A 49 -0.43 23.29 -4.97
CA PHE A 49 -1.79 22.91 -5.32
C PHE A 49 -2.80 23.81 -4.58
N PRO A 50 -2.81 25.14 -4.81
CA PRO A 50 -3.62 26.09 -4.06
C PRO A 50 -5.10 25.68 -3.96
N GLY A 51 -5.67 25.78 -2.76
CA GLY A 51 -7.06 25.45 -2.49
C GLY A 51 -7.39 23.95 -2.44
N GLN A 52 -6.40 23.06 -2.55
CA GLN A 52 -6.62 21.61 -2.53
C GLN A 52 -6.50 20.99 -1.13
N TYR A 53 -6.04 21.75 -0.14
CA TYR A 53 -5.82 21.22 1.22
C TYR A 53 -7.12 20.72 1.87
N SER A 54 -8.25 21.32 1.57
CA SER A 54 -9.57 20.91 2.07
C SER A 54 -9.98 19.46 1.70
N ARG A 55 -9.27 18.84 0.73
CA ARG A 55 -9.48 17.45 0.33
C ARG A 55 -8.71 16.45 1.20
N ILE A 56 -7.84 16.91 2.09
CA ILE A 56 -6.96 16.08 2.93
C ILE A 56 -7.56 15.98 4.32
N HIS A 57 -7.75 14.77 4.77
CA HIS A 57 -8.35 14.45 6.07
C HIS A 57 -7.40 13.55 6.86
N ILE A 58 -7.02 13.98 8.06
CA ILE A 58 -6.23 13.17 8.99
C ILE A 58 -7.20 12.32 9.81
N VAL A 59 -6.97 11.02 9.85
CA VAL A 59 -7.81 10.04 10.53
C VAL A 59 -6.98 9.31 11.59
N ASP A 60 -7.31 9.55 12.86
CA ASP A 60 -6.66 8.85 13.97
C ASP A 60 -7.05 7.37 14.02
N HIS A 61 -6.15 6.50 14.46
CA HIS A 61 -6.41 5.07 14.64
C HIS A 61 -7.66 4.81 15.49
N LYS A 62 -7.98 5.65 16.48
CA LYS A 62 -9.19 5.52 17.33
C LYS A 62 -10.48 5.60 16.52
N VAL A 63 -10.49 6.32 15.39
CA VAL A 63 -11.66 6.39 14.52
C VAL A 63 -11.89 5.04 13.84
N LEU A 64 -10.84 4.41 13.33
CA LEU A 64 -10.92 3.09 12.70
C LEU A 64 -11.32 2.01 13.73
N TYR A 65 -10.76 2.11 14.93
CA TYR A 65 -10.94 1.14 16.02
C TYR A 65 -12.13 1.46 16.94
N ARG A 66 -13.07 2.34 16.54
CA ARG A 66 -14.27 2.59 17.33
C ARG A 66 -15.00 1.28 17.70
N GLY A 67 -15.15 1.01 19.01
CA GLY A 67 -15.67 -0.25 19.55
C GLY A 67 -14.63 -1.37 19.70
N TYR A 68 -13.38 -1.12 19.29
CA TYR A 68 -12.22 -2.02 19.38
C TYR A 68 -11.00 -1.30 19.96
N GLU A 69 -11.19 -0.20 20.68
CA GLU A 69 -10.13 0.66 21.22
C GLU A 69 -9.17 -0.09 22.15
N HIS A 70 -9.64 -1.18 22.75
CA HIS A 70 -8.84 -2.05 23.63
C HIS A 70 -7.69 -2.78 22.90
N PHE A 71 -7.70 -2.81 21.56
CA PHE A 71 -6.58 -3.34 20.77
C PHE A 71 -5.47 -2.31 20.55
N LEU A 72 -5.73 -1.02 20.78
CA LEU A 72 -4.74 0.06 20.62
C LEU A 72 -3.75 0.10 21.79
N PRO A 73 -2.51 0.55 21.56
CA PRO A 73 -1.94 0.96 20.29
C PRO A 73 -1.46 -0.22 19.45
N VAL A 74 -1.56 -0.10 18.12
CA VAL A 74 -1.00 -1.07 17.16
C VAL A 74 0.09 -0.40 16.31
N PHE A 75 1.20 -1.14 16.09
CA PHE A 75 2.37 -0.71 15.31
C PHE A 75 2.58 -1.62 14.08
N ASN A 76 1.48 -2.03 13.48
CA ASN A 76 1.42 -3.07 12.48
C ASN A 76 0.46 -2.67 11.36
N SER A 77 1.00 -2.45 10.17
CA SER A 77 0.20 -2.03 9.02
C SER A 77 -0.94 -3.00 8.71
N LEU A 78 -0.74 -4.31 8.81
CA LEU A 78 -1.79 -5.30 8.54
C LEU A 78 -3.01 -5.14 9.48
N SER A 79 -2.75 -4.80 10.75
CA SER A 79 -3.82 -4.54 11.72
C SER A 79 -4.60 -3.28 11.37
N ILE A 80 -3.91 -2.20 11.01
CA ILE A 80 -4.52 -0.92 10.60
C ILE A 80 -5.29 -1.11 9.29
N GLU A 81 -4.67 -1.72 8.29
CA GLU A 81 -5.24 -1.99 6.97
C GLU A 81 -6.54 -2.82 7.04
N THR A 82 -6.64 -3.73 8.03
CA THR A 82 -7.85 -4.52 8.28
C THR A 82 -9.05 -3.64 8.64
N MET A 83 -8.82 -2.48 9.23
CA MET A 83 -9.86 -1.58 9.74
C MET A 83 -10.15 -0.38 8.82
N MET A 84 -9.41 -0.18 7.73
CA MET A 84 -9.51 1.01 6.88
C MET A 84 -10.87 1.22 6.23
N TRP A 85 -11.60 0.14 5.90
CA TRP A 85 -12.97 0.22 5.37
C TRP A 85 -13.97 0.90 6.31
N ARG A 86 -13.60 1.11 7.57
CA ARG A 86 -14.42 1.76 8.61
C ARG A 86 -14.21 3.27 8.71
N ILE A 87 -13.36 3.86 7.87
CA ILE A 87 -13.21 5.31 7.79
C ILE A 87 -14.57 5.92 7.45
N PRO A 88 -15.08 6.89 8.26
CA PRO A 88 -16.33 7.58 7.95
C PRO A 88 -16.26 8.25 6.58
N ASP A 89 -17.36 8.22 5.84
CA ASP A 89 -17.52 8.84 4.52
C ASP A 89 -16.55 8.32 3.44
N LEU A 90 -15.85 7.21 3.70
CA LEU A 90 -15.04 6.55 2.70
C LEU A 90 -15.93 6.07 1.53
N SER A 91 -15.57 6.44 0.32
CA SER A 91 -16.28 6.01 -0.88
C SER A 91 -16.29 4.49 -1.03
N GLU A 92 -17.37 3.93 -1.62
CA GLU A 92 -17.45 2.50 -1.92
C GLU A 92 -16.21 2.01 -2.66
N HIS A 93 -15.77 2.75 -3.67
CA HIS A 93 -14.52 2.54 -4.37
C HIS A 93 -13.45 3.44 -3.77
N PHE A 94 -12.39 2.86 -3.23
CA PHE A 94 -11.26 3.60 -2.71
C PHE A 94 -9.92 2.99 -3.15
N ILE A 95 -8.88 3.80 -3.11
CA ILE A 95 -7.54 3.39 -3.50
C ILE A 95 -6.64 3.46 -2.28
N TYR A 96 -6.07 2.33 -1.90
CA TYR A 96 -5.10 2.24 -0.82
C TYR A 96 -3.69 2.60 -1.31
N PHE A 97 -3.02 3.46 -0.57
CA PHE A 97 -1.62 3.82 -0.77
C PHE A 97 -0.82 3.51 0.50
N ASN A 98 0.41 3.06 0.34
CA ASN A 98 1.44 3.26 1.35
C ASN A 98 2.06 4.65 1.15
N ASP A 99 2.71 5.19 2.17
CA ASP A 99 3.42 6.48 2.13
C ASP A 99 4.60 6.48 1.13
N ASP A 100 5.17 5.31 0.83
CA ASP A 100 6.24 5.10 -0.15
C ASP A 100 5.73 4.86 -1.59
N PHE A 101 4.41 4.95 -1.83
CA PHE A 101 3.78 4.87 -3.16
C PHE A 101 3.49 6.24 -3.73
N MET A 102 3.85 6.47 -5.00
CA MET A 102 3.59 7.72 -5.71
C MET A 102 3.04 7.43 -7.10
N LEU A 103 2.25 8.38 -7.61
CA LEU A 103 1.92 8.48 -9.02
C LEU A 103 3.00 9.33 -9.69
N VAL A 104 3.43 8.92 -10.87
CA VAL A 104 4.47 9.65 -11.63
C VAL A 104 4.02 10.07 -13.02
N ARG A 105 2.74 9.78 -13.35
CA ARG A 105 2.06 10.16 -14.59
C ARG A 105 0.56 10.29 -14.36
N PRO A 106 -0.15 11.00 -15.25
CA PRO A 106 -1.61 11.08 -15.21
C PRO A 106 -2.26 9.70 -15.17
N THR A 107 -3.17 9.52 -14.23
CA THR A 107 -4.00 8.34 -14.05
C THR A 107 -5.47 8.73 -14.16
N GLY A 108 -6.28 7.82 -14.67
CA GLY A 108 -7.73 7.95 -14.68
C GLY A 108 -8.41 6.93 -13.75
N PRO A 109 -9.70 7.07 -13.50
CA PRO A 109 -10.47 6.08 -12.73
C PRO A 109 -10.32 4.66 -13.29
N GLU A 110 -10.19 4.50 -14.61
CA GLU A 110 -10.05 3.22 -15.33
C GLU A 110 -8.72 2.50 -15.05
N ASP A 111 -7.74 3.18 -14.49
CA ASP A 111 -6.53 2.54 -13.99
C ASP A 111 -6.81 1.72 -12.72
N PHE A 112 -7.87 2.07 -12.00
CA PHE A 112 -8.23 1.50 -10.72
C PHE A 112 -9.57 0.75 -10.71
N PHE A 113 -10.55 1.23 -11.47
CA PHE A 113 -11.91 0.69 -11.49
C PHE A 113 -12.51 0.73 -12.90
N VAL A 114 -13.31 -0.29 -13.25
CA VAL A 114 -14.09 -0.34 -14.48
C VAL A 114 -15.51 -0.79 -14.11
N GLY A 115 -16.43 0.15 -13.98
CA GLY A 115 -17.71 -0.09 -13.33
C GLY A 115 -17.47 -0.54 -11.89
N ASP A 116 -18.14 -1.61 -11.46
CA ASP A 116 -17.95 -2.18 -10.11
C ASP A 116 -16.71 -3.07 -9.98
N LYS A 117 -15.95 -3.27 -11.05
CA LYS A 117 -14.78 -4.12 -11.03
C LYS A 117 -13.54 -3.37 -10.56
N VAL A 118 -12.80 -3.97 -9.64
CA VAL A 118 -11.49 -3.47 -9.20
C VAL A 118 -10.39 -3.94 -10.16
N VAL A 119 -9.42 -3.08 -10.41
CA VAL A 119 -8.23 -3.41 -11.20
C VAL A 119 -7.09 -3.81 -10.26
N CYS A 120 -6.62 -5.03 -10.38
CA CYS A 120 -5.50 -5.56 -9.59
C CYS A 120 -4.26 -5.71 -10.46
N TYR A 121 -3.15 -5.06 -10.08
CA TYR A 121 -1.85 -5.20 -10.74
C TYR A 121 -1.03 -6.30 -10.09
N ALA A 122 -1.21 -7.53 -10.55
CA ALA A 122 -0.58 -8.70 -9.96
C ALA A 122 -0.29 -9.79 -10.99
N ASN A 123 0.49 -10.78 -10.58
CA ASN A 123 0.63 -12.04 -11.30
C ASN A 123 0.03 -13.16 -10.46
N ARG A 124 -0.83 -13.98 -11.06
CA ARG A 124 -1.33 -15.20 -10.43
C ARG A 124 -0.17 -16.18 -10.20
N MET A 125 -0.10 -16.76 -9.01
CA MET A 125 0.90 -17.75 -8.62
C MET A 125 0.23 -18.91 -7.89
N SER A 126 0.52 -20.16 -8.27
CA SER A 126 -0.01 -21.30 -7.52
C SER A 126 0.59 -21.38 -6.11
N ILE A 127 -0.19 -21.79 -5.12
CA ILE A 127 0.26 -21.92 -3.73
C ILE A 127 1.34 -23.00 -3.59
N PRO A 128 1.25 -24.22 -4.22
CA PRO A 128 2.33 -25.19 -4.20
C PRO A 128 3.66 -24.62 -4.71
N PHE A 129 3.65 -23.90 -5.84
CA PHE A 129 4.84 -23.25 -6.36
C PHE A 129 5.35 -22.13 -5.43
N ALA A 130 4.43 -21.41 -4.83
CA ALA A 130 4.75 -20.42 -3.81
C ALA A 130 5.49 -21.07 -2.63
N ASN A 131 5.03 -22.19 -2.13
CA ASN A 131 5.64 -22.91 -1.00
C ASN A 131 7.00 -23.51 -1.39
N LEU A 132 7.12 -24.07 -2.59
CA LEU A 132 8.39 -24.56 -3.13
C LEU A 132 9.46 -23.46 -3.18
N LEU A 133 9.13 -22.30 -3.72
CA LEU A 133 10.06 -21.15 -3.75
C LEU A 133 10.49 -20.68 -2.35
N GLN A 134 9.62 -20.87 -1.35
CA GLN A 134 9.95 -20.53 0.03
C GLN A 134 10.86 -21.57 0.68
N PHE A 135 10.67 -22.83 0.37
CA PHE A 135 11.51 -23.92 0.81
C PHE A 135 12.95 -23.80 0.27
N LEU A 136 13.10 -23.37 -0.99
CA LEU A 136 14.40 -23.21 -1.66
C LEU A 136 15.19 -21.97 -1.20
N LYS A 137 14.58 -21.05 -0.44
CA LYS A 137 15.32 -19.90 0.09
C LYS A 137 16.22 -20.32 1.27
N PRO A 138 17.48 -19.85 1.31
CA PRO A 138 18.36 -20.13 2.44
C PRO A 138 17.71 -19.64 3.75
N LYS A 139 17.60 -20.55 4.72
CA LYS A 139 17.09 -20.23 6.06
C LYS A 139 18.10 -19.30 6.74
N ARG A 140 17.78 -18.04 6.89
CA ARG A 140 18.52 -17.15 7.80
C ARG A 140 18.33 -17.66 9.24
N LYS A 141 19.42 -17.87 9.98
CA LYS A 141 19.40 -18.22 11.40
C LYS A 141 18.68 -17.12 12.19
N GLY A 142 17.65 -17.46 12.91
CA GLY A 142 16.85 -16.55 13.75
C GLY A 142 15.44 -16.32 13.19
N HIS A 143 14.46 -16.33 14.05
CA HIS A 143 13.02 -16.13 13.89
C HIS A 143 12.39 -16.42 12.50
N LYS A 144 11.29 -17.18 12.49
CA LYS A 144 10.37 -17.28 11.32
C LYS A 144 9.87 -15.86 10.99
N MET A 145 10.61 -15.16 10.14
CA MET A 145 10.15 -13.84 9.69
C MET A 145 8.88 -14.01 8.85
N LEU A 146 7.81 -13.33 9.25
CA LEU A 146 6.63 -13.16 8.43
C LEU A 146 7.05 -12.53 7.10
N THR A 147 6.91 -13.25 6.02
CA THR A 147 7.13 -12.70 4.67
C THR A 147 5.80 -12.23 4.11
N PHE A 148 5.83 -11.18 3.29
CA PHE A 148 4.65 -10.68 2.56
C PHE A 148 3.91 -11.80 1.79
N LYS A 149 4.63 -12.81 1.33
CA LYS A 149 4.07 -13.99 0.68
C LYS A 149 3.26 -14.88 1.63
N HIS A 150 3.68 -15.02 2.87
CA HIS A 150 2.93 -15.74 3.90
C HIS A 150 1.55 -15.10 4.13
N THR A 151 1.50 -13.77 4.21
CA THR A 151 0.24 -13.05 4.41
C THR A 151 -0.71 -13.21 3.21
N MET A 152 -0.18 -13.28 1.97
CA MET A 152 -1.00 -13.55 0.79
C MET A 152 -1.57 -14.98 0.79
N VAL A 153 -0.75 -15.99 1.13
CA VAL A 153 -1.23 -17.38 1.27
C VAL A 153 -2.31 -17.47 2.35
N ARG A 154 -2.08 -16.80 3.49
CA ARG A 154 -3.08 -16.75 4.54
C ARG A 154 -4.39 -16.06 4.10
N SER A 155 -4.30 -15.00 3.27
CA SER A 155 -5.48 -14.36 2.67
C SER A 155 -6.25 -15.33 1.78
N ALA A 156 -5.56 -16.17 1.01
CA ALA A 156 -6.18 -17.15 0.15
C ALA A 156 -6.92 -18.23 0.97
N GLU A 157 -6.31 -18.70 2.06
CA GLU A 157 -6.96 -19.62 3.02
C GLU A 157 -8.23 -19.02 3.62
N VAL A 158 -8.15 -17.76 4.07
CA VAL A 158 -9.27 -17.01 4.65
C VAL A 158 -10.39 -16.78 3.63
N ALA A 159 -10.06 -16.54 2.37
CA ALA A 159 -11.02 -16.39 1.27
C ALA A 159 -11.59 -17.74 0.77
N GLY A 160 -11.15 -18.88 1.32
CA GLY A 160 -11.54 -20.20 0.81
C GLY A 160 -10.93 -20.56 -0.56
N VAL A 161 -9.83 -19.91 -0.95
CA VAL A 161 -9.11 -20.17 -2.19
C VAL A 161 -7.88 -21.02 -1.89
N GLY A 162 -7.89 -22.28 -2.36
CA GLY A 162 -6.85 -23.26 -1.99
C GLY A 162 -5.69 -23.39 -2.96
N ASP A 163 -5.77 -22.81 -4.16
CA ASP A 163 -4.88 -23.17 -5.27
C ASP A 163 -3.93 -22.04 -5.71
N TYR A 164 -4.27 -20.77 -5.45
CA TYR A 164 -3.44 -19.64 -5.91
C TYR A 164 -3.52 -18.40 -5.03
N ILE A 165 -2.56 -17.50 -5.25
CA ILE A 165 -2.51 -16.14 -4.72
C ILE A 165 -2.30 -15.14 -5.86
N TYR A 166 -2.62 -13.87 -5.62
CA TYR A 166 -2.19 -12.77 -6.47
C TYR A 166 -0.90 -12.17 -5.91
N ARG A 167 0.22 -12.41 -6.60
CA ARG A 167 1.49 -11.78 -6.25
C ARG A 167 1.43 -10.30 -6.58
N LEU A 168 0.96 -9.50 -5.63
CA LEU A 168 0.78 -8.06 -5.76
C LEU A 168 2.07 -7.33 -6.14
N GLY A 169 1.93 -6.23 -6.88
CA GLY A 169 2.99 -5.24 -7.11
C GLY A 169 3.10 -4.25 -5.95
N HIS A 170 4.16 -3.45 -5.96
CA HIS A 170 4.28 -2.26 -5.12
C HIS A 170 3.58 -1.08 -5.81
N THR A 171 2.28 -1.19 -5.94
CA THR A 171 1.42 -0.23 -6.62
C THR A 171 0.25 0.14 -5.72
N PRO A 172 -0.40 1.28 -5.92
CA PRO A 172 -1.68 1.55 -5.27
C PRO A 172 -2.68 0.42 -5.50
N GLN A 173 -3.51 0.12 -4.49
CA GLN A 173 -4.43 -1.01 -4.51
C GLN A 173 -5.88 -0.53 -4.54
N SER A 174 -6.62 -0.95 -5.56
CA SER A 174 -8.04 -0.65 -5.72
C SER A 174 -8.86 -1.53 -4.79
N MET A 175 -9.70 -0.96 -3.97
CA MET A 175 -10.49 -1.68 -2.96
C MET A 175 -11.93 -1.23 -2.94
N ARG A 176 -12.81 -2.04 -2.34
CA ARG A 176 -14.22 -1.73 -2.13
C ARG A 176 -14.60 -1.92 -0.67
N VAL A 177 -15.35 -0.94 -0.14
CA VAL A 177 -15.82 -0.96 1.25
C VAL A 177 -16.77 -2.14 1.48
N SER A 178 -17.77 -2.32 0.61
CA SER A 178 -18.78 -3.39 0.76
C SER A 178 -18.16 -4.79 0.81
N ILE A 179 -17.13 -5.06 0.01
CA ILE A 179 -16.45 -6.35 -0.05
C ILE A 179 -15.89 -6.75 1.31
N LEU A 180 -15.19 -5.82 1.98
CA LEU A 180 -14.60 -6.08 3.29
C LEU A 180 -15.65 -6.02 4.40
N LYS A 181 -16.59 -5.08 4.33
CA LYS A 181 -17.66 -4.92 5.29
C LYS A 181 -18.54 -6.17 5.37
N ASP A 182 -19.02 -6.66 4.22
CA ASP A 182 -19.87 -7.85 4.15
C ASP A 182 -19.12 -9.08 4.67
N PHE A 183 -17.88 -9.25 4.20
CA PHE A 183 -17.06 -10.38 4.63
C PHE A 183 -16.83 -10.38 6.14
N PHE A 184 -16.47 -9.25 6.72
CA PHE A 184 -16.21 -9.16 8.16
C PHE A 184 -17.47 -9.13 9.02
N ALA A 185 -18.65 -8.83 8.45
CA ALA A 185 -19.92 -9.01 9.15
C ALA A 185 -20.18 -10.50 9.45
N ASP A 186 -19.84 -11.39 8.51
CA ASP A 186 -19.98 -12.83 8.67
C ASP A 186 -18.77 -13.49 9.36
N HIS A 187 -17.63 -12.79 9.45
CA HIS A 187 -16.35 -13.32 9.92
C HIS A 187 -15.67 -12.36 10.92
N GLN A 188 -16.42 -11.88 11.91
CA GLN A 188 -15.93 -10.90 12.89
C GLN A 188 -14.69 -11.39 13.63
N GLU A 189 -14.64 -12.67 14.02
CA GLU A 189 -13.49 -13.25 14.72
C GLU A 189 -12.18 -13.19 13.89
N LEU A 190 -12.28 -13.34 12.56
CA LEU A 190 -11.13 -13.22 11.68
C LEU A 190 -10.64 -11.76 11.60
N MET A 191 -11.57 -10.80 11.54
CA MET A 191 -11.25 -9.38 11.61
C MET A 191 -10.52 -9.04 12.91
N GLU A 192 -11.10 -9.42 14.05
CA GLU A 192 -10.55 -9.15 15.38
C GLU A 192 -9.17 -9.80 15.54
N LYS A 193 -9.01 -11.07 15.15
CA LYS A 193 -7.73 -11.76 15.18
C LYS A 193 -6.66 -11.05 14.35
N ASN A 194 -7.03 -10.49 13.18
CA ASN A 194 -6.09 -9.79 12.31
C ASN A 194 -5.75 -8.40 12.82
N CYS A 195 -6.74 -7.63 13.30
CA CYS A 195 -6.55 -6.25 13.73
C CYS A 195 -6.01 -6.09 15.16
N SER A 196 -6.12 -7.10 16.03
CA SER A 196 -5.65 -7.06 17.42
C SER A 196 -4.13 -7.21 17.58
N GLN A 197 -3.43 -7.56 16.52
CA GLN A 197 -1.98 -7.82 16.60
C GLN A 197 -1.19 -6.52 16.70
N ARG A 198 -0.61 -6.25 17.86
CA ARG A 198 0.21 -5.06 18.10
C ARG A 198 1.43 -4.98 17.16
N PHE A 199 2.04 -6.12 16.89
CA PHE A 199 3.15 -6.31 15.95
C PHE A 199 2.80 -7.40 14.94
N ARG A 200 3.51 -7.45 13.82
CA ARG A 200 3.27 -8.47 12.79
C ARG A 200 3.34 -9.89 13.34
N HIS A 201 2.29 -10.66 13.08
CA HIS A 201 2.14 -12.05 13.51
C HIS A 201 1.98 -12.99 12.33
N ILE A 202 2.45 -14.25 12.48
CA ILE A 202 2.46 -15.25 11.40
C ILE A 202 1.03 -15.61 10.91
N ASP A 203 0.04 -15.49 11.76
CA ASP A 203 -1.35 -15.81 11.43
C ASP A 203 -2.10 -14.69 10.71
N GLN A 204 -1.47 -13.53 10.51
CA GLN A 204 -2.11 -12.42 9.85
C GLN A 204 -2.22 -12.63 8.33
N PHE A 205 -3.31 -12.17 7.77
CA PHE A 205 -3.54 -12.07 6.34
C PHE A 205 -3.40 -10.63 5.84
N LEU A 206 -3.28 -10.48 4.52
CA LEU A 206 -3.19 -9.20 3.82
C LEU A 206 -4.60 -8.78 3.37
N PRO A 207 -5.21 -7.72 3.91
CA PRO A 207 -6.58 -7.32 3.56
C PRO A 207 -6.78 -6.99 2.09
N GLN A 208 -5.77 -6.44 1.41
CA GLN A 208 -5.83 -6.13 -0.02
C GLN A 208 -5.93 -7.42 -0.86
N GLU A 209 -5.13 -8.44 -0.55
CA GLU A 209 -5.21 -9.73 -1.22
C GLU A 209 -6.57 -10.39 -0.97
N LEU A 210 -7.06 -10.34 0.28
CA LEU A 210 -8.39 -10.83 0.64
C LEU A 210 -9.47 -10.15 -0.21
N CYS A 211 -9.45 -8.82 -0.29
CA CYS A 211 -10.39 -8.05 -1.10
C CYS A 211 -10.38 -8.50 -2.57
N PHE A 212 -9.19 -8.65 -3.18
CA PHE A 212 -9.06 -9.09 -4.57
C PHE A 212 -9.58 -10.51 -4.80
N LEU A 213 -9.33 -11.43 -3.88
CA LEU A 213 -9.82 -12.80 -3.98
C LEU A 213 -11.35 -12.85 -3.87
N LEU A 214 -11.94 -12.09 -2.96
CA LEU A 214 -13.40 -11.97 -2.81
C LEU A 214 -14.02 -11.31 -4.06
N CYS A 215 -13.43 -10.23 -4.58
CA CYS A 215 -13.86 -9.62 -5.85
C CYS A 215 -13.79 -10.63 -7.00
N ARG A 216 -12.76 -11.48 -7.04
CA ARG A 216 -12.64 -12.52 -8.06
C ARG A 216 -13.77 -13.53 -7.99
N GLN A 217 -14.15 -13.96 -6.79
CA GLN A 217 -15.27 -14.90 -6.59
C GLN A 217 -16.60 -14.30 -7.08
N ARG A 218 -16.76 -12.98 -6.97
CA ARG A 218 -17.94 -12.24 -7.47
C ARG A 218 -17.86 -11.84 -8.96
N ASN A 219 -16.78 -12.23 -9.68
CA ASN A 219 -16.49 -11.77 -11.05
C ASN A 219 -16.29 -10.25 -11.18
N GLU A 220 -15.86 -9.59 -10.12
CA GLU A 220 -15.64 -8.15 -10.00
C GLU A 220 -14.13 -7.78 -9.99
N LEU A 221 -13.28 -8.63 -10.54
CA LEU A 221 -11.83 -8.39 -10.63
C LEU A 221 -11.34 -8.34 -12.07
N ILE A 222 -10.55 -7.30 -12.38
CA ILE A 222 -9.75 -7.22 -13.60
C ILE A 222 -8.29 -7.37 -13.24
N LEU A 223 -7.65 -8.45 -13.68
CA LEU A 223 -6.24 -8.70 -13.42
C LEU A 223 -5.39 -8.09 -14.54
N LYS A 224 -4.52 -7.15 -14.19
CA LYS A 224 -3.51 -6.58 -15.09
C LYS A 224 -2.10 -7.06 -14.67
N PRO A 225 -1.16 -7.30 -15.62
CA PRO A 225 0.21 -7.64 -15.26
C PRO A 225 0.87 -6.54 -14.44
N LYS A 226 1.59 -6.91 -13.39
CA LYS A 226 2.32 -5.92 -12.57
C LYS A 226 3.59 -5.38 -13.25
N LYS A 227 4.14 -6.12 -14.22
CA LYS A 227 5.37 -5.73 -14.92
C LYS A 227 5.11 -4.54 -15.84
N GLY A 228 5.96 -3.53 -15.77
CA GLY A 228 5.89 -2.34 -16.62
C GLY A 228 4.89 -1.27 -16.15
N ASN A 229 4.35 -1.38 -14.93
CA ASN A 229 3.45 -0.36 -14.37
C ASN A 229 4.05 0.40 -13.17
N CYS A 230 5.13 -0.10 -12.57
CA CYS A 230 5.72 0.49 -11.39
C CYS A 230 7.23 0.62 -11.51
N LEU A 231 7.72 1.82 -11.25
CA LEU A 231 9.13 2.09 -10.98
C LEU A 231 9.41 1.73 -9.52
N TYR A 232 10.25 0.74 -9.29
CA TYR A 232 10.56 0.26 -7.95
C TYR A 232 12.02 0.47 -7.59
N LEU A 233 12.28 1.13 -6.48
CA LEU A 233 13.61 1.45 -5.98
C LEU A 233 13.80 0.94 -4.56
N LEU A 234 14.97 0.37 -4.32
CA LEU A 234 15.50 0.01 -2.99
C LEU A 234 16.94 0.53 -2.87
N PRO A 235 17.39 0.98 -1.71
CA PRO A 235 18.79 1.37 -1.49
C PRO A 235 19.68 0.12 -1.46
N LYS A 236 20.35 -0.15 -2.59
CA LYS A 236 21.29 -1.29 -2.75
C LYS A 236 22.70 -0.82 -3.16
N GLY A 237 23.08 0.37 -2.73
CA GLY A 237 24.36 1.02 -3.04
C GLY A 237 24.30 1.93 -4.26
N HIS A 238 25.23 2.90 -4.30
CA HIS A 238 25.24 4.03 -5.21
C HIS A 238 25.06 3.65 -6.69
N ARG A 239 25.85 2.73 -7.23
CA ARG A 239 25.75 2.32 -8.64
C ARG A 239 24.37 1.75 -9.02
N TYR A 240 23.72 1.04 -8.08
CA TYR A 240 22.37 0.52 -8.29
C TYR A 240 21.35 1.67 -8.32
N MET A 241 21.45 2.59 -7.39
CA MET A 241 20.56 3.77 -7.27
C MET A 241 20.66 4.65 -8.52
N GLU A 242 21.86 5.03 -8.92
CA GLU A 242 22.11 5.81 -10.14
C GLU A 242 21.52 5.16 -11.40
N ASN A 243 21.75 3.86 -11.61
CA ASN A 243 21.20 3.13 -12.75
C ASN A 243 19.68 3.09 -12.76
N HIS A 244 19.04 2.99 -11.58
CA HIS A 244 17.58 3.00 -11.47
C HIS A 244 17.01 4.40 -11.69
N LEU A 245 17.61 5.44 -11.13
CA LEU A 245 17.21 6.83 -11.39
C LEU A 245 17.32 7.20 -12.87
N ARG A 246 18.38 6.77 -13.56
CA ARG A 246 18.50 6.93 -15.00
C ARG A 246 17.36 6.25 -15.78
N LYS A 247 16.94 5.04 -15.36
CA LYS A 247 15.76 4.37 -15.93
C LYS A 247 14.48 5.14 -15.63
N PHE A 248 14.33 5.68 -14.42
CA PHE A 248 13.16 6.46 -14.02
C PHE A 248 13.01 7.74 -14.84
N ARG A 249 14.11 8.47 -15.07
CA ARG A 249 14.13 9.66 -15.94
C ARG A 249 13.71 9.35 -17.38
N ASN A 250 14.14 8.22 -17.89
CA ASN A 250 13.85 7.77 -19.27
C ASN A 250 12.53 6.98 -19.39
N SER A 251 11.86 6.68 -18.29
CA SER A 251 10.58 5.95 -18.31
C SER A 251 9.49 6.78 -18.98
N THR A 252 8.70 6.17 -19.85
CA THR A 252 7.59 6.80 -20.56
C THR A 252 6.24 6.13 -20.33
N LYS A 253 6.20 4.98 -19.65
CA LYS A 253 5.00 4.13 -19.55
C LYS A 253 4.50 3.95 -18.14
N GLU A 254 5.41 3.81 -17.18
CA GLU A 254 5.06 3.50 -15.81
C GLU A 254 4.30 4.67 -15.16
N LYS A 255 3.14 4.37 -14.60
CA LYS A 255 2.28 5.34 -13.91
C LYS A 255 2.53 5.40 -12.41
N PHE A 256 3.03 4.30 -11.84
CA PHE A 256 3.26 4.15 -10.40
C PHE A 256 4.74 4.12 -10.07
N CYS A 257 5.07 4.56 -8.87
CA CYS A 257 6.42 4.48 -8.31
C CYS A 257 6.34 4.02 -6.85
N CYS A 258 7.31 3.21 -6.42
CA CYS A 258 7.50 2.87 -5.02
C CYS A 258 8.99 3.04 -4.70
N ILE A 259 9.27 3.90 -3.72
CA ILE A 259 10.62 4.15 -3.23
C ILE A 259 10.69 3.63 -1.80
N ASN A 260 11.06 2.37 -1.69
CA ASN A 260 11.01 1.68 -0.42
C ASN A 260 12.29 1.88 0.38
N SER A 261 12.14 2.24 1.66
CA SER A 261 13.24 2.30 2.63
C SER A 261 14.36 3.28 2.25
N LEU A 262 14.03 4.44 1.68
CA LEU A 262 15.01 5.46 1.24
C LEU A 262 15.85 5.99 2.40
N ASN A 263 15.38 5.89 3.64
CA ASN A 263 16.11 6.21 4.87
C ASN A 263 17.42 5.42 5.06
N TYR A 264 17.59 4.27 4.37
CA TYR A 264 18.82 3.48 4.38
C TYR A 264 19.82 3.87 3.26
N ALA A 265 19.44 4.77 2.36
CA ALA A 265 20.34 5.30 1.35
C ALA A 265 21.36 6.27 1.99
N ASP A 266 22.55 6.36 1.40
CA ASP A 266 23.45 7.47 1.73
C ASP A 266 22.84 8.82 1.34
N GLU A 267 23.41 9.91 1.84
CA GLU A 267 22.86 11.24 1.68
C GLU A 267 22.84 11.68 0.19
N THR A 268 23.87 11.35 -0.57
CA THR A 268 23.98 11.69 -1.99
C THR A 268 22.89 10.99 -2.80
N ASP A 269 22.70 9.68 -2.60
CA ASP A 269 21.67 8.90 -3.29
C ASP A 269 20.28 9.35 -2.87
N ARG A 270 20.08 9.66 -1.59
CA ARG A 270 18.80 10.15 -1.06
C ARG A 270 18.44 11.49 -1.69
N SER A 271 19.38 12.45 -1.71
CA SER A 271 19.17 13.76 -2.35
C SER A 271 18.81 13.60 -3.82
N ALA A 272 19.55 12.77 -4.58
CA ALA A 272 19.27 12.55 -6.00
C ALA A 272 17.87 11.96 -6.26
N VAL A 273 17.35 11.13 -5.36
CA VAL A 273 15.98 10.61 -5.43
C VAL A 273 14.95 11.69 -5.11
N LEU A 274 15.18 12.48 -4.06
CA LEU A 274 14.29 13.56 -3.67
C LEU A 274 14.23 14.67 -4.73
N ASP A 275 15.35 14.99 -5.35
CA ASP A 275 15.41 15.94 -6.47
C ASP A 275 14.59 15.43 -7.66
N TRP A 276 14.72 14.16 -8.01
CA TRP A 276 13.93 13.55 -9.07
C TRP A 276 12.42 13.54 -8.74
N LEU A 277 12.05 13.26 -7.49
CA LEU A 277 10.65 13.31 -7.05
C LEU A 277 10.10 14.74 -7.12
N SER A 278 10.89 15.72 -6.65
CA SER A 278 10.52 17.13 -6.67
C SER A 278 10.30 17.60 -8.12
N GLU A 279 11.25 17.31 -9.02
CA GLU A 279 11.14 17.64 -10.44
C GLU A 279 9.91 16.98 -11.09
N ARG A 280 9.63 15.71 -10.75
CA ARG A 280 8.54 14.95 -11.35
C ARG A 280 7.17 15.32 -10.80
N ILE A 281 7.07 15.58 -9.50
CA ILE A 281 5.78 15.70 -8.79
C ILE A 281 5.45 17.16 -8.46
N LEU A 282 6.43 18.00 -8.17
CA LEU A 282 6.21 19.39 -7.76
C LEU A 282 6.52 20.39 -8.87
N GLY A 283 7.43 20.04 -9.80
CA GLY A 283 7.90 20.89 -10.92
C GLY A 283 6.94 21.12 -12.08
#